data_7be026993c45189159b476ffccc1dcca
#
_entry.id   7be026993c45189159b476ffccc1dcca
#
_cell.length_a   1.000
_cell.length_b   1.000
_cell.length_c   1.000
_cell.angle_alpha   90.00
_cell.angle_beta   90.00
_cell.angle_gamma   90.00
#
_symmetry.space_group_name_H-M   'P 1'
#
loop_
_entity.id
_entity.type
_entity.pdbx_description
1 polymer ?
#
loop_
_entity_poly.entity_id
_entity_poly.type
_entity_poly.pdbx_seq_one_letter_code
_entity_poly.pdbx_strand_id
1 'polypeptide(L)' 'MKTDRLIGIITTIQQKGTVTAPYLAEKFGVSRRTINRDIEDICKAGIPLLTKQ' A
#
# COMPACT_ATOMS: atom_id res chain seq x y z
N MET A 1 -8.95 6.28 -8.23
CA MET A 1 -9.49 4.94 -8.47
C MET A 1 -8.60 3.92 -7.81
N LYS A 2 -9.14 2.72 -7.53
CA LYS A 2 -8.40 1.69 -6.79
C LYS A 2 -7.10 1.27 -7.49
N THR A 3 -7.16 1.07 -8.80
CA THR A 3 -5.98 0.65 -9.55
C THR A 3 -4.84 1.66 -9.44
N ASP A 4 -5.16 2.93 -9.57
CA ASP A 4 -4.16 4.00 -9.43
C ASP A 4 -3.56 3.98 -8.04
N ARG A 5 -4.39 3.73 -7.02
CA ARG A 5 -3.91 3.66 -5.64
C ARG A 5 -2.98 2.47 -5.44
N LEU A 6 -3.33 1.30 -5.99
CA LEU A 6 -2.48 0.12 -5.87
C LEU A 6 -1.10 0.36 -6.48
N ILE A 7 -1.07 0.95 -7.68
CA ILE A 7 0.19 1.30 -8.33
C ILE A 7 0.97 2.30 -7.49
N GLY A 8 0.29 3.30 -6.94
CA GLY A 8 0.92 4.29 -6.09
C GLY A 8 1.53 3.68 -4.82
N ILE A 9 0.84 2.72 -4.21
CA ILE A 9 1.34 2.02 -3.04
C ILE A 9 2.62 1.25 -3.38
N ILE A 10 2.58 0.49 -4.47
CA ILE A 10 3.75 -0.29 -4.92
C ILE A 10 4.94 0.64 -5.16
N THR A 11 4.72 1.71 -5.90
CA THR A 11 5.78 2.66 -6.24
C THR A 11 6.36 3.32 -4.99
N THR A 12 5.49 3.70 -4.05
CA THR A 12 5.94 4.33 -2.81
C THR A 12 6.83 3.40 -2.00
N ILE A 13 6.43 2.13 -1.89
CA ILE A 13 7.21 1.14 -1.15
C ILE A 13 8.55 0.89 -1.82
N GLN A 14 8.57 0.82 -3.15
CA GLN A 14 9.81 0.62 -3.88
C GLN A 14 10.80 1.78 -3.70
N GLN A 15 10.28 2.99 -3.61
CA GLN A 15 11.13 4.18 -3.45
C GLN A 15 11.63 4.34 -2.03
N LYS A 16 10.79 4.06 -1.04
CA LYS A 16 11.10 4.31 0.36
C LYS A 16 11.55 3.08 1.13
N GLY A 17 11.39 1.91 0.55
CA GLY A 17 11.65 0.65 1.23
C GLY A 17 10.47 0.25 2.09
N THR A 18 10.65 0.24 3.42
CA THR A 18 9.56 -0.12 4.34
C THR A 18 8.77 1.11 4.74
N VAL A 19 7.44 1.04 4.61
CA VAL A 19 6.53 2.11 5.02
C VAL A 19 5.45 1.52 5.93
N THR A 20 4.72 2.38 6.64
CA THR A 20 3.65 1.95 7.54
C THR A 20 2.29 2.13 6.86
N ALA A 21 1.30 1.33 7.29
CA ALA A 21 -0.06 1.49 6.79
C ALA A 21 -0.65 2.87 7.13
N PRO A 22 -0.44 3.41 8.35
CA PRO A 22 -0.90 4.79 8.64
C PRO A 22 -0.30 5.84 7.70
N TYR A 23 0.97 5.70 7.33
CA TYR A 23 1.59 6.62 6.38
C TYR A 23 0.90 6.56 5.02
N LEU A 24 0.66 5.35 4.52
CA LEU A 24 0.00 5.18 3.23
C LEU A 24 -1.44 5.66 3.27
N ALA A 25 -2.14 5.41 4.37
CA ALA A 25 -3.52 5.87 4.52
C ALA A 25 -3.61 7.38 4.43
N GLU A 26 -2.70 8.08 5.09
CA GLU A 26 -2.67 9.53 5.05
C GLU A 26 -2.30 10.03 3.65
N LYS A 27 -1.29 9.41 3.05
CA LYS A 27 -0.81 9.81 1.72
C LYS A 27 -1.90 9.70 0.66
N PHE A 28 -2.70 8.66 0.71
CA PHE A 28 -3.72 8.42 -0.29
C PHE A 28 -5.13 8.85 0.13
N GLY A 29 -5.27 9.39 1.35
CA GLY A 29 -6.56 9.89 1.81
C GLY A 29 -7.60 8.82 2.03
N VAL A 30 -7.19 7.65 2.48
CA VAL A 30 -8.10 6.52 2.76
C VAL A 30 -7.82 5.98 4.16
N SER A 31 -8.70 5.08 4.64
CA SER A 31 -8.52 4.49 5.95
C SER A 31 -7.39 3.45 5.94
N ARG A 32 -6.84 3.16 7.12
CA ARG A 32 -5.84 2.11 7.27
C ARG A 32 -6.40 0.76 6.86
N ARG A 33 -7.69 0.53 7.13
CA ARG A 33 -8.35 -0.71 6.72
C ARG A 33 -8.30 -0.87 5.21
N THR A 34 -8.55 0.21 4.47
CA THR A 34 -8.49 0.19 3.01
C THR A 34 -7.08 -0.12 2.54
N ILE A 35 -6.06 0.48 3.17
CA ILE A 35 -4.67 0.21 2.82
C ILE A 35 -4.33 -1.26 3.08
N ASN A 36 -4.74 -1.82 4.22
CA ASN A 36 -4.47 -3.22 4.53
C ASN A 36 -5.09 -4.16 3.49
N ARG A 37 -6.31 -3.86 3.03
CA ARG A 37 -6.96 -4.65 2.00
C ARG A 37 -6.24 -4.52 0.66
N ASP A 38 -5.79 -3.31 0.33
CA ASP A 38 -5.04 -3.09 -0.90
C ASP A 38 -3.72 -3.86 -0.88
N ILE A 39 -3.03 -3.86 0.25
CA ILE A 39 -1.78 -4.60 0.38
C ILE A 39 -2.03 -6.10 0.22
N GLU A 40 -3.11 -6.62 0.80
CA GLU A 40 -3.48 -8.02 0.60
C GLU A 40 -3.71 -8.33 -0.88
N ASP A 41 -4.41 -7.46 -1.57
CA ASP A 41 -4.69 -7.64 -2.99
C ASP A 41 -3.40 -7.69 -3.80
N ILE A 42 -2.46 -6.80 -3.47
CA ILE A 42 -1.16 -6.76 -4.16
C ILE A 42 -0.38 -8.04 -3.88
N CYS A 43 -0.38 -8.50 -2.63
CA CYS A 43 0.31 -9.73 -2.27
C CYS A 43 -0.29 -10.95 -2.96
N LYS A 44 -1.61 -10.99 -3.12
CA LYS A 44 -2.28 -12.08 -3.84
C LYS A 44 -1.90 -12.09 -5.31
N ALA A 45 -1.55 -10.93 -5.85
CA ALA A 45 -1.10 -10.84 -7.24
C ALA A 45 0.35 -11.31 -7.42
N GLY A 46 1.01 -11.72 -6.34
CA GLY A 46 2.37 -12.24 -6.40
C GLY A 46 3.46 -11.19 -6.22
N ILE A 47 3.08 -9.98 -5.82
CA ILE A 47 4.04 -8.90 -5.57
C ILE A 47 4.30 -8.82 -4.06
N PRO A 48 5.50 -9.20 -3.59
CA PRO A 48 5.80 -9.12 -2.16
C PRO A 48 6.01 -7.68 -1.73
N LEU A 49 5.33 -7.27 -0.67
CA LEU A 49 5.46 -5.94 -0.10
C LEU A 49 5.86 -6.05 1.37
N LEU A 50 6.76 -5.17 1.79
CA LEU A 50 7.19 -5.07 3.18
C LEU A 50 6.59 -3.79 3.77
N THR A 51 5.64 -3.96 4.69
CA THR A 51 5.06 -2.83 5.41
C THR A 51 5.12 -3.10 6.91
N LYS A 52 5.29 -2.03 7.69
CA LYS A 52 5.17 -2.11 9.15
C LYS A 52 3.80 -1.61 9.56
N GLN A 53 3.29 -2.19 10.62
CA GLN A 53 2.03 -1.74 11.20
C GLN A 53 2.27 -0.76 12.33
#